data_2f8430da3264e4cb9afc2b2e91d6f851
#
_entry.id   2f8430da3264e4cb9afc2b2e91d6f851
#
_cell.length_a   1.000
_cell.length_b   1.000
_cell.length_c   1.000
_cell.angle_alpha   90.00
_cell.angle_beta   90.00
_cell.angle_gamma   90.00
#
_symmetry.space_group_name_H-M   'P 1'
#
loop_
_entity.id
_entity.type
_entity.pdbx_description
1 polymer ?
#
loop_
_entity_poly.entity_id
_entity_poly.type
_entity_poly.pdbx_seq_one_letter_code
_entity_poly.pdbx_strand_id
1 'polypeptide(L)'
;MAELGRVKRILKRIYGDREGEALERIMPLIERFSVKKSDKEGYFSQEDVVLITYGDSLLGEGQVPLVTLHDFASTYLKDAISTVHFLPFFPWSSDDGFSVMDFFTINPE
;
A
#
# COMPACT_ATOMS: atom_id res chain seq x y z
N MET A 1 3.77 19.52 11.85
CA MET A 1 2.49 20.18 12.24
C MET A 1 1.63 20.57 11.03
N ALA A 2 2.18 21.12 9.95
CA ALA A 2 1.39 21.51 8.75
C ALA A 2 0.67 20.33 8.06
N GLU A 3 1.29 19.15 8.03
CA GLU A 3 0.71 17.94 7.41
C GLU A 3 -0.52 17.42 8.17
N LEU A 4 -0.49 17.41 9.50
CA LEU A 4 -1.63 16.98 10.29
C LEU A 4 -2.86 17.87 10.09
N GLY A 5 -2.66 19.18 9.94
CA GLY A 5 -3.73 20.10 9.61
C GLY A 5 -4.35 19.84 8.22
N ARG A 6 -3.55 19.37 7.26
CA ARG A 6 -4.04 18.94 5.95
C ARG A 6 -4.87 17.65 6.05
N VAL A 7 -4.38 16.66 6.80
CA VAL A 7 -5.11 15.41 7.05
C VAL A 7 -6.47 15.69 7.69
N LYS A 8 -6.52 16.48 8.74
CA LYS A 8 -7.78 16.87 9.40
C LYS A 8 -8.77 17.51 8.43
N ARG A 9 -8.32 18.45 7.58
CA ARG A 9 -9.20 19.09 6.59
C ARG A 9 -9.77 18.09 5.58
N ILE A 10 -8.97 17.13 5.15
CA ILE A 10 -9.42 16.06 4.23
C ILE A 10 -10.44 15.18 4.93
N LEU A 11 -10.15 14.73 6.15
CA LEU A 11 -11.08 13.92 6.94
C LEU A 11 -12.40 14.63 7.21
N LYS A 12 -12.36 15.92 7.53
CA LYS A 12 -13.58 16.75 7.68
C LYS A 12 -14.42 16.76 6.41
N ARG A 13 -13.78 16.90 5.26
CA ARG A 13 -14.47 16.89 3.96
C ARG A 13 -15.12 15.54 3.64
N ILE A 14 -14.50 14.42 4.04
CA ILE A 14 -14.98 13.06 3.72
C ILE A 14 -16.00 12.58 4.76
N TYR A 15 -15.72 12.78 6.04
CA TYR A 15 -16.47 12.19 7.15
C TYR A 15 -17.35 13.18 7.92
N GLY A 16 -17.30 14.48 7.60
CA GLY A 16 -18.08 15.49 8.28
C GLY A 16 -17.79 15.53 9.79
N ASP A 17 -18.82 15.41 10.61
CA ASP A 17 -18.69 15.47 12.08
C ASP A 17 -18.01 14.24 12.70
N ARG A 18 -17.78 13.19 11.92
CA ARG A 18 -17.02 12.00 12.34
C ARG A 18 -15.52 12.10 12.06
N GLU A 19 -15.01 13.27 11.71
CA GLU A 19 -13.58 13.48 11.43
C GLU A 19 -12.67 13.07 12.60
N GLY A 20 -13.10 13.33 13.84
CA GLY A 20 -12.36 12.98 15.06
C GLY A 20 -12.16 11.48 15.19
N GLU A 21 -13.23 10.70 15.05
CA GLU A 21 -13.19 9.24 15.06
C GLU A 21 -12.26 8.69 13.96
N ALA A 22 -12.38 9.23 12.75
CA ALA A 22 -11.53 8.83 11.65
C ALA A 22 -10.04 9.14 11.91
N LEU A 23 -9.76 10.30 12.51
CA LEU A 23 -8.41 10.69 12.90
C LEU A 23 -7.82 9.76 13.96
N GLU A 24 -8.56 9.43 15.01
CA GLU A 24 -8.14 8.51 16.07
C GLU A 24 -7.78 7.13 15.52
N ARG A 25 -8.46 6.66 14.49
CA ARG A 25 -8.16 5.37 13.83
C ARG A 25 -6.94 5.44 12.90
N ILE A 26 -6.69 6.57 12.26
CA ILE A 26 -5.58 6.74 11.31
C ILE A 26 -4.26 7.05 12.03
N MET A 27 -4.28 7.81 13.12
CA MET A 27 -3.05 8.24 13.80
C MET A 27 -2.12 7.08 14.21
N PRO A 28 -2.61 5.98 14.82
CA PRO A 28 -1.74 4.84 15.15
C PRO A 28 -1.10 4.19 13.91
N LEU A 29 -1.79 4.21 12.78
CA LEU A 29 -1.25 3.68 11.51
C LEU A 29 -0.15 4.60 10.98
N ILE A 30 -0.37 5.91 11.02
CA ILE A 30 0.66 6.88 10.61
C ILE A 30 1.90 6.73 11.49
N GLU A 31 1.75 6.63 12.81
CA GLU A 31 2.87 6.44 13.74
C GLU A 31 3.63 5.14 13.50
N ARG A 32 2.90 4.05 13.27
CA ARG A 32 3.48 2.74 13.04
C ARG A 32 4.25 2.65 11.72
N PHE A 33 3.74 3.29 10.67
CA PHE A 33 4.27 3.18 9.30
C PHE A 33 4.94 4.46 8.81
N SER A 34 5.12 5.48 9.68
CA SER A 34 5.85 6.68 9.28
C SER A 34 7.32 6.35 9.02
N VAL A 35 7.72 6.54 7.79
CA VAL A 35 9.13 6.47 7.39
C VAL A 35 9.76 7.83 7.73
N LYS A 36 10.97 7.83 8.30
CA LYS A 36 11.74 9.07 8.47
C LYS A 36 11.88 9.72 7.10
N LYS A 37 11.51 11.00 7.03
CA LYS A 37 11.74 11.79 5.82
C LYS A 37 13.19 11.61 5.39
N SER A 38 13.39 11.13 4.17
CA SER A 38 14.72 11.12 3.56
C SER A 38 15.15 12.58 3.38
N ASP A 39 16.36 12.92 3.79
CA ASP A 39 16.98 14.23 3.52
C ASP A 39 17.41 14.38 2.04
N LYS A 40 16.94 13.47 1.17
CA LYS A 40 17.24 13.51 -0.27
C LYS A 40 16.61 14.75 -0.90
N GLU A 41 17.43 15.59 -1.50
CA GLU A 41 16.98 16.63 -2.42
C GLU A 41 16.49 15.98 -3.72
N GLY A 42 15.24 16.22 -4.07
CA GLY A 42 14.60 15.68 -5.28
C GLY A 42 13.56 14.60 -5.00
N TYR A 43 12.76 14.31 -6.03
CA TYR A 43 11.66 13.34 -5.91
C TYR A 43 12.13 11.90 -6.16
N PHE A 44 13.11 11.70 -7.05
CA PHE A 44 13.65 10.39 -7.43
C PHE A 44 15.15 10.45 -7.62
N SER A 45 15.82 9.32 -7.41
CA SER A 45 17.24 9.11 -7.65
C SER A 45 17.47 7.77 -8.35
N GLN A 46 18.72 7.49 -8.71
CA GLN A 46 19.11 6.18 -9.26
C GLN A 46 18.94 5.00 -8.30
N GLU A 47 18.71 5.30 -7.01
CA GLU A 47 18.47 4.30 -5.97
C GLU A 47 16.98 3.95 -5.83
N ASP A 48 16.11 4.68 -6.53
CA ASP A 48 14.67 4.47 -6.49
C ASP A 48 14.28 3.44 -7.56
N VAL A 49 14.09 2.21 -7.13
CA VAL A 49 13.70 1.08 -7.98
C VAL A 49 12.29 0.65 -7.61
N VAL A 50 11.38 0.72 -8.58
CA VAL A 50 9.98 0.35 -8.39
C VAL A 50 9.72 -1.01 -9.02
N LEU A 51 9.31 -1.97 -8.18
CA LEU A 51 8.76 -3.24 -8.66
C LEU A 51 7.26 -3.07 -8.90
N ILE A 52 6.80 -3.31 -10.12
CA ILE A 52 5.38 -3.40 -10.46
C ILE A 52 5.03 -4.87 -10.64
N THR A 53 4.04 -5.37 -9.91
CA THR A 53 3.70 -6.79 -9.89
C THR A 53 2.24 -7.04 -9.54
N TYR A 54 1.68 -8.13 -10.03
CA TYR A 54 0.45 -8.69 -9.49
C TYR A 54 0.72 -9.40 -8.17
N GLY A 55 -0.32 -9.54 -7.34
CA GLY A 55 -0.21 -10.21 -6.04
C GLY A 55 0.06 -11.72 -6.16
N ASP A 56 -0.32 -12.32 -7.30
CA ASP A 56 -0.22 -13.74 -7.65
C ASP A 56 0.93 -14.04 -8.62
N SER A 57 1.83 -13.10 -8.86
CA SER A 57 3.00 -13.31 -9.75
C SER A 57 3.94 -14.42 -9.28
N LEU A 58 3.86 -14.81 -8.01
CA LEU A 58 4.58 -15.92 -7.44
C LEU A 58 3.61 -16.84 -6.69
N LEU A 59 3.66 -18.12 -7.03
CA LEU A 59 2.84 -19.15 -6.41
C LEU A 59 3.73 -20.05 -5.55
N GLY A 60 3.30 -20.29 -4.31
CA GLY A 60 3.88 -21.25 -3.38
C GLY A 60 2.90 -22.38 -3.11
N GLU A 61 3.39 -23.61 -3.00
CA GLU A 61 2.54 -24.75 -2.69
C GLU A 61 1.89 -24.58 -1.29
N GLY A 62 0.57 -24.51 -1.26
CA GLY A 62 -0.20 -24.35 -0.03
C GLY A 62 -0.14 -22.98 0.64
N GLN A 63 0.40 -21.97 -0.04
CA GLN A 63 0.46 -20.60 0.45
C GLN A 63 -0.45 -19.65 -0.33
N VAL A 64 -0.97 -18.64 0.35
CA VAL A 64 -1.65 -17.52 -0.30
C VAL A 64 -0.63 -16.74 -1.15
N PRO A 65 -0.91 -16.42 -2.43
CA PRO A 65 0.05 -15.78 -3.34
C PRO A 65 0.72 -14.52 -2.79
N LEU A 66 -0.03 -13.62 -2.15
CA LEU A 66 0.54 -12.41 -1.54
C LEU A 66 1.54 -12.72 -0.42
N VAL A 67 1.37 -13.81 0.32
CA VAL A 67 2.33 -14.25 1.35
C VAL A 67 3.60 -14.76 0.68
N THR A 68 3.47 -15.57 -0.37
CA THR A 68 4.62 -16.04 -1.17
C THR A 68 5.42 -14.88 -1.74
N LEU A 69 4.74 -13.90 -2.33
CA LEU A 69 5.38 -12.69 -2.87
C LEU A 69 6.07 -11.86 -1.78
N HIS A 70 5.42 -11.70 -0.61
CA HIS A 70 6.00 -11.00 0.53
C HIS A 70 7.30 -11.68 1.00
N ASP A 71 7.29 -13.00 1.18
CA ASP A 71 8.44 -13.75 1.67
C ASP A 71 9.60 -13.71 0.67
N PHE A 72 9.29 -13.82 -0.61
CA PHE A 72 10.27 -13.66 -1.69
C PHE A 72 10.87 -12.25 -1.70
N ALA A 73 10.04 -11.23 -1.70
CA ALA A 73 10.50 -9.84 -1.74
C ALA A 73 11.33 -9.48 -0.51
N SER A 74 10.91 -9.92 0.67
CA SER A 74 11.63 -9.69 1.93
C SER A 74 12.98 -10.40 1.99
N THR A 75 13.12 -11.53 1.30
CA THR A 75 14.34 -12.34 1.30
C THR A 75 15.33 -11.87 0.24
N TYR A 76 14.85 -11.63 -0.98
CA TYR A 76 15.71 -11.45 -2.15
C TYR A 76 15.73 -10.03 -2.70
N LEU A 77 14.70 -9.22 -2.44
CA LEU A 77 14.55 -7.90 -3.06
C LEU A 77 14.70 -6.73 -2.07
N LYS A 78 14.84 -7.01 -0.77
CA LYS A 78 14.87 -6.02 0.30
C LYS A 78 15.86 -4.87 0.06
N ASP A 79 17.02 -5.18 -0.50
CA ASP A 79 18.08 -4.19 -0.75
C ASP A 79 18.17 -3.79 -2.23
N ALA A 80 17.34 -4.38 -3.10
CA ALA A 80 17.34 -4.15 -4.53
C ALA A 80 16.21 -3.21 -5.00
N ILE A 81 15.12 -3.13 -4.25
CA ILE A 81 13.96 -2.29 -4.58
C ILE A 81 13.62 -1.35 -3.43
N SER A 82 13.16 -0.15 -3.76
CA SER A 82 12.72 0.86 -2.79
C SER A 82 11.20 0.93 -2.66
N THR A 83 10.47 0.46 -3.65
CA THR A 83 9.02 0.59 -3.74
C THR A 83 8.40 -0.61 -4.43
N VAL A 84 7.24 -1.04 -3.95
CA VAL A 84 6.39 -2.03 -4.64
C VAL A 84 5.09 -1.37 -5.04
N HIS A 85 4.74 -1.48 -6.32
CA HIS A 85 3.44 -1.12 -6.86
C HIS A 85 2.67 -2.40 -7.14
N PHE A 86 1.67 -2.69 -6.33
CA PHE A 86 0.76 -3.81 -6.57
C PHE A 86 -0.28 -3.41 -7.61
N LEU A 87 -0.39 -4.21 -8.66
CA LEU A 87 -1.52 -4.21 -9.57
C LEU A 87 -2.77 -4.74 -8.83
N PRO A 88 -3.99 -4.55 -9.37
CA PRO A 88 -5.20 -4.90 -8.63
C PRO A 88 -5.19 -6.33 -8.09
N PHE A 89 -5.50 -6.48 -6.81
CA PHE A 89 -5.49 -7.76 -6.08
C PHE A 89 -6.82 -8.03 -5.36
N PHE A 90 -7.84 -7.26 -5.70
CA PHE A 90 -9.21 -7.44 -5.20
C PHE A 90 -9.97 -8.42 -6.08
N PRO A 91 -11.11 -9.01 -5.63
CA PRO A 91 -12.01 -9.74 -6.50
C PRO A 91 -12.47 -8.89 -7.67
N TRP A 92 -12.39 -9.44 -8.86
CA TRP A 92 -12.67 -8.74 -10.11
C TRP A 92 -13.52 -9.59 -11.07
N SER A 93 -14.19 -8.94 -12.00
CA SER A 93 -15.05 -9.59 -13.00
C SER A 93 -14.39 -9.70 -14.37
N SER A 94 -13.46 -8.80 -14.69
CA SER A 94 -12.82 -8.70 -16.00
C SER A 94 -11.65 -7.71 -15.98
N ASP A 95 -11.01 -7.50 -17.12
CA ASP A 95 -9.98 -6.49 -17.34
C ASP A 95 -8.74 -6.69 -16.46
N ASP A 96 -8.31 -7.95 -16.33
CA ASP A 96 -7.09 -8.35 -15.60
C ASP A 96 -6.98 -7.72 -14.19
N GLY A 97 -8.10 -7.70 -13.47
CA GLY A 97 -8.19 -7.14 -12.13
C GLY A 97 -8.66 -5.69 -12.05
N PHE A 98 -8.73 -4.95 -13.15
CA PHE A 98 -9.11 -3.53 -13.12
C PHE A 98 -10.63 -3.30 -13.01
N SER A 99 -11.47 -4.32 -13.28
CA SER A 99 -12.91 -4.29 -13.02
C SER A 99 -13.24 -4.86 -11.65
N VAL A 100 -12.91 -4.13 -10.59
CA VAL A 100 -13.02 -4.56 -9.19
C VAL A 100 -14.48 -4.71 -8.78
N MET A 101 -14.84 -5.85 -8.18
CA MET A 101 -16.17 -6.12 -7.64
C MET A 101 -16.29 -5.81 -6.16
N ASP A 102 -15.21 -5.99 -5.40
CA ASP A 102 -15.19 -5.77 -3.95
C ASP A 102 -13.82 -5.24 -3.51
N PHE A 103 -13.82 -4.11 -2.80
CA PHE A 103 -12.61 -3.50 -2.25
C PHE A 103 -12.33 -3.87 -0.79
N PHE A 104 -13.16 -4.73 -0.17
CA PHE A 104 -13.02 -5.11 1.23
C PHE A 104 -12.38 -6.47 1.42
N THR A 105 -12.25 -7.25 0.35
CA THR A 105 -11.63 -8.57 0.36
C THR A 105 -10.46 -8.62 -0.61
N ILE A 106 -9.51 -9.52 -0.35
CA ILE A 106 -8.42 -9.84 -1.28
C ILE A 106 -8.88 -11.02 -2.12
N ASN A 107 -8.54 -11.03 -3.42
CA ASN A 107 -8.81 -12.18 -4.28
C ASN A 107 -8.11 -13.42 -3.71
N PRO A 108 -8.83 -14.52 -3.46
CA PRO A 108 -8.25 -15.73 -2.89
C PRO A 108 -7.45 -16.58 -3.88
N GLU A 109 -7.58 -16.30 -5.20
CA GLU A 109 -6.92 -17.02 -6.30
C GLU A 109 -5.55 -16.46 -6.65
#